data_29b9fb599410344a8f6b30dc25f1cbe1
#
_entry.id   29b9fb599410344a8f6b30dc25f1cbe1
#
_cell.length_a   1.000
_cell.length_b   1.000
_cell.length_c   1.000
_cell.angle_alpha   90.00
_cell.angle_beta   90.00
_cell.angle_gamma   90.00
#
_symmetry.space_group_name_H-M   'P 1'
#
loop_
_entity.id
_entity.type
_entity.pdbx_description
1 polymer ?
#
loop_
_entity_poly.entity_id
_entity_poly.type
_entity_poly.pdbx_seq_one_letter_code
_entity_poly.pdbx_strand_id
1 'polypeptide(L)'
;GFIGSLQYVLEHGQQDDWFNDRAIVSLSVISFFSLFFFIWRQLVYKYPIVNLSVLKDLNLRVGILMSFILGFGLYGSTFIIPIYTQSILGWTATDAGLLLIPSSLMTAFMMPIIGQLLQKGVPHKYLVAIGFLMFFFFTFWMYGIMTPDTGSEFMFWPLIIRGLGLGLLFVPITTLSLSTLKGKSIGEGAAFTGMMRQLGGSFGIAIITTFIARFTQEHRVNLLPNIDI
;
A
#
# COMPACT_ATOMS: atom_id res chain seq x y z
N GLY A 1 16.58 -2.33 11.27
CA GLY A 1 15.90 -2.95 12.43
C GLY A 1 14.42 -2.69 12.39
N PHE A 2 13.94 -1.57 12.97
CA PHE A 2 12.51 -1.30 13.23
C PHE A 2 11.56 -1.56 12.04
N ILE A 3 11.77 -0.91 10.89
CA ILE A 3 10.83 -1.00 9.75
C ILE A 3 10.78 -2.42 9.19
N GLY A 4 11.94 -3.05 8.98
CA GLY A 4 11.98 -4.40 8.40
C GLY A 4 11.34 -5.46 9.32
N SER A 5 11.55 -5.39 10.65
CA SER A 5 10.90 -6.31 11.58
C SER A 5 9.40 -6.04 11.68
N LEU A 6 8.96 -4.77 11.71
CA LEU A 6 7.53 -4.43 11.71
C LEU A 6 6.84 -4.89 10.44
N GLN A 7 7.46 -4.66 9.28
CA GLN A 7 6.93 -5.08 7.98
C GLN A 7 6.77 -6.61 7.93
N TYR A 8 7.78 -7.36 8.34
CA TYR A 8 7.70 -8.82 8.40
C TYR A 8 6.54 -9.29 9.27
N VAL A 9 6.41 -8.72 10.49
CA VAL A 9 5.30 -9.05 11.41
C VAL A 9 3.93 -8.77 10.79
N LEU A 10 3.77 -7.64 10.09
CA LEU A 10 2.50 -7.28 9.47
C LEU A 10 2.17 -8.16 8.23
N GLU A 11 3.18 -8.53 7.45
CA GLU A 11 2.98 -9.33 6.22
C GLU A 11 2.78 -10.82 6.51
N HIS A 12 3.47 -11.39 7.52
CA HIS A 12 3.43 -12.81 7.83
C HIS A 12 2.61 -13.15 9.08
N GLY A 13 2.24 -12.17 9.90
CA GLY A 13 1.55 -12.39 11.16
C GLY A 13 0.31 -13.27 11.05
N GLN A 14 -0.50 -13.10 9.99
CA GLN A 14 -1.69 -13.92 9.78
C GLN A 14 -1.34 -15.36 9.35
N GLN A 15 -0.25 -15.57 8.61
CA GLN A 15 0.18 -16.91 8.17
C GLN A 15 0.78 -17.71 9.30
N ASP A 16 1.43 -17.04 10.24
CA ASP A 16 2.16 -17.63 11.36
C ASP A 16 1.38 -17.50 12.69
N ASP A 17 0.05 -17.43 12.65
CA ASP A 17 -0.86 -17.32 13.80
C ASP A 17 -0.50 -16.22 14.80
N TRP A 18 0.02 -15.10 14.31
CA TRP A 18 0.36 -13.91 15.09
C TRP A 18 1.28 -14.23 16.29
N PHE A 19 0.87 -13.89 17.48
CA PHE A 19 1.67 -14.03 18.69
C PHE A 19 1.83 -15.48 19.20
N ASN A 20 1.31 -16.47 18.51
CA ASN A 20 1.56 -17.88 18.82
C ASN A 20 2.90 -18.36 18.24
N ASP A 21 3.40 -17.71 17.17
CA ASP A 21 4.72 -18.00 16.62
C ASP A 21 5.83 -17.22 17.35
N ARG A 22 6.92 -17.93 17.72
CA ARG A 22 8.05 -17.34 18.44
C ARG A 22 8.82 -16.31 17.61
N ALA A 23 8.86 -16.50 16.27
CA ALA A 23 9.54 -15.55 15.38
C ALA A 23 8.76 -14.23 15.30
N ILE A 24 7.42 -14.28 15.19
CA ILE A 24 6.57 -13.08 15.18
C ILE A 24 6.69 -12.33 16.52
N VAL A 25 6.64 -13.04 17.64
CA VAL A 25 6.81 -12.41 18.97
C VAL A 25 8.19 -11.75 19.09
N SER A 26 9.26 -12.46 18.75
CA SER A 26 10.62 -11.91 18.85
C SER A 26 10.84 -10.71 17.95
N LEU A 27 10.34 -10.75 16.71
CA LEU A 27 10.43 -9.63 15.76
C LEU A 27 9.56 -8.44 16.20
N SER A 28 8.41 -8.67 16.81
CA SER A 28 7.57 -7.62 17.40
C SER A 28 8.30 -6.89 18.54
N VAL A 29 8.94 -7.63 19.42
CA VAL A 29 9.76 -7.10 20.52
C VAL A 29 10.95 -6.32 19.96
N ILE A 30 11.69 -6.89 18.99
CA ILE A 30 12.82 -6.23 18.33
C ILE A 30 12.34 -4.94 17.65
N SER A 31 11.19 -4.96 16.99
CA SER A 31 10.61 -3.78 16.34
C SER A 31 10.34 -2.67 17.36
N PHE A 32 9.68 -3.01 18.46
CA PHE A 32 9.33 -2.07 19.53
C PHE A 32 10.58 -1.42 20.16
N PHE A 33 11.56 -2.23 20.55
CA PHE A 33 12.79 -1.71 21.13
C PHE A 33 13.64 -0.93 20.11
N SER A 34 13.70 -1.38 18.87
CA SER A 34 14.41 -0.65 17.81
C SER A 34 13.79 0.71 17.53
N LEU A 35 12.46 0.84 17.57
CA LEU A 35 11.75 2.12 17.46
C LEU A 35 12.11 3.03 18.64
N PHE A 36 12.02 2.48 19.86
CA PHE A 36 12.32 3.24 21.09
C PHE A 36 13.77 3.76 21.07
N PHE A 37 14.74 2.90 20.80
CA PHE A 37 16.14 3.29 20.68
C PHE A 37 16.41 4.27 19.55
N PHE A 38 15.72 4.13 18.42
CA PHE A 38 15.82 5.06 17.31
C PHE A 38 15.34 6.45 17.71
N ILE A 39 14.15 6.56 18.30
CA ILE A 39 13.59 7.85 18.75
C ILE A 39 14.49 8.47 19.83
N TRP A 40 14.86 7.67 20.83
CA TRP A 40 15.74 8.15 21.91
C TRP A 40 17.07 8.69 21.37
N ARG A 41 17.72 7.95 20.48
CA ARG A 41 18.97 8.39 19.84
C ARG A 41 18.78 9.67 19.02
N GLN A 42 17.68 9.80 18.29
CA GLN A 42 17.40 11.00 17.48
C GLN A 42 17.18 12.25 18.34
N LEU A 43 16.61 12.10 19.53
CA LEU A 43 16.36 13.23 20.44
C LEU A 43 17.60 13.65 21.23
N VAL A 44 18.50 12.70 21.53
CA VAL A 44 19.67 12.96 22.40
C VAL A 44 20.91 13.35 21.59
N TYR A 45 21.04 12.88 20.35
CA TYR A 45 22.27 13.08 19.59
C TYR A 45 22.34 14.45 18.88
N LYS A 46 23.48 15.14 19.02
CA LYS A 46 23.69 16.47 18.47
C LYS A 46 23.68 16.56 16.93
N TYR A 47 23.95 15.42 16.25
CA TYR A 47 23.88 15.25 14.78
C TYR A 47 23.02 14.04 14.44
N PRO A 48 21.69 14.20 14.41
CA PRO A 48 20.79 13.11 14.11
C PRO A 48 20.98 12.65 12.65
N ILE A 49 20.88 11.34 12.41
CA ILE A 49 20.97 10.75 11.06
C ILE A 49 19.80 11.24 10.19
N VAL A 50 18.64 11.44 10.81
CA VAL A 50 17.43 11.95 10.17
C VAL A 50 16.98 13.19 10.95
N ASN A 51 16.87 14.29 10.27
CA ASN A 51 16.43 15.54 10.91
C ASN A 51 14.91 15.53 11.06
N LEU A 52 14.42 15.18 12.26
CA LEU A 52 12.99 15.18 12.56
C LEU A 52 12.34 16.57 12.43
N SER A 53 13.13 17.65 12.35
CA SER A 53 12.59 19.00 12.18
C SER A 53 11.90 19.18 10.82
N VAL A 54 12.24 18.37 9.81
CA VAL A 54 11.54 18.38 8.51
C VAL A 54 10.06 18.03 8.66
N LEU A 55 9.68 17.25 9.68
CA LEU A 55 8.29 16.93 9.99
C LEU A 55 7.47 18.14 10.49
N LYS A 56 8.09 19.30 10.77
CA LYS A 56 7.36 20.53 11.06
C LYS A 56 6.74 21.15 9.81
N ASP A 57 7.25 20.80 8.63
CA ASP A 57 6.69 21.24 7.36
C ASP A 57 5.31 20.63 7.12
N LEU A 58 4.31 21.48 6.82
CA LEU A 58 2.93 21.05 6.64
C LEU A 58 2.76 20.20 5.37
N ASN A 59 3.44 20.60 4.28
CA ASN A 59 3.34 19.87 3.00
C ASN A 59 3.93 18.47 3.13
N LEU A 60 5.05 18.36 3.85
CA LEU A 60 5.64 17.04 4.12
C LEU A 60 4.72 16.18 4.99
N ARG A 61 4.13 16.71 6.06
CA ARG A 61 3.21 15.95 6.92
C ARG A 61 1.99 15.43 6.15
N VAL A 62 1.36 16.31 5.36
CA VAL A 62 0.23 15.92 4.51
C VAL A 62 0.68 14.88 3.48
N GLY A 63 1.82 15.08 2.86
CA GLY A 63 2.37 14.12 1.90
C GLY A 63 2.73 12.76 2.49
N ILE A 64 3.23 12.71 3.72
CA ILE A 64 3.47 11.47 4.48
C ILE A 64 2.16 10.72 4.71
N LEU A 65 1.10 11.40 5.17
CA LEU A 65 -0.22 10.80 5.38
C LEU A 65 -0.81 10.28 4.06
N MET A 66 -0.77 11.09 3.00
CA MET A 66 -1.24 10.68 1.68
C MET A 66 -0.43 9.52 1.11
N SER A 67 0.88 9.49 1.37
CA SER A 67 1.75 8.36 0.97
C SER A 67 1.39 7.08 1.72
N PHE A 68 1.02 7.15 2.98
CA PHE A 68 0.52 6.00 3.74
C PHE A 68 -0.78 5.45 3.13
N ILE A 69 -1.75 6.32 2.85
CA ILE A 69 -3.03 5.94 2.23
C ILE A 69 -2.80 5.36 0.82
N LEU A 70 -1.93 5.99 0.03
CA LEU A 70 -1.54 5.48 -1.28
C LEU A 70 -0.90 4.10 -1.18
N GLY A 71 0.00 3.90 -0.22
CA GLY A 71 0.63 2.60 0.03
C GLY A 71 -0.37 1.52 0.39
N PHE A 72 -1.29 1.84 1.28
CA PHE A 72 -2.39 0.96 1.67
C PHE A 72 -3.21 0.48 0.45
N GLY A 73 -3.65 1.41 -0.39
CA GLY A 73 -4.41 1.08 -1.61
C GLY A 73 -3.58 0.32 -2.65
N LEU A 74 -2.35 0.79 -2.91
CA LEU A 74 -1.45 0.20 -3.90
C LEU A 74 -1.13 -1.27 -3.57
N TYR A 75 -0.56 -1.51 -2.38
CA TYR A 75 -0.12 -2.86 -2.00
C TYR A 75 -1.30 -3.77 -1.67
N GLY A 76 -2.35 -3.25 -1.02
CA GLY A 76 -3.58 -4.00 -0.76
C GLY A 76 -4.22 -4.51 -2.05
N SER A 77 -4.41 -3.65 -3.05
CA SER A 77 -4.97 -4.06 -4.34
C SER A 77 -4.04 -4.98 -5.15
N THR A 78 -2.71 -4.76 -5.08
CA THR A 78 -1.73 -5.63 -5.75
C THR A 78 -1.67 -7.02 -5.12
N PHE A 79 -2.00 -7.14 -3.85
CA PHE A 79 -1.98 -8.40 -3.11
C PHE A 79 -3.30 -9.18 -3.28
N ILE A 80 -4.45 -8.51 -3.18
CA ILE A 80 -5.75 -9.18 -3.22
C ILE A 80 -6.09 -9.76 -4.60
N ILE A 81 -5.67 -9.10 -5.69
CA ILE A 81 -5.98 -9.54 -7.05
C ILE A 81 -5.37 -10.91 -7.36
N PRO A 82 -4.05 -11.16 -7.16
CA PRO A 82 -3.47 -12.48 -7.33
C PRO A 82 -4.04 -13.55 -6.42
N ILE A 83 -4.38 -13.21 -5.16
CA ILE A 83 -5.00 -14.17 -4.24
C ILE A 83 -6.36 -14.61 -4.80
N TYR A 84 -7.19 -13.66 -5.21
CA TYR A 84 -8.50 -13.98 -5.78
C TYR A 84 -8.37 -14.84 -7.05
N THR A 85 -7.51 -14.47 -7.99
CA THR A 85 -7.37 -15.19 -9.25
C THR A 85 -6.78 -16.59 -9.07
N GLN A 86 -5.84 -16.78 -8.15
CA GLN A 86 -5.23 -18.10 -7.89
C GLN A 86 -6.12 -18.97 -7.00
N SER A 87 -6.71 -18.42 -5.92
CA SER A 87 -7.43 -19.22 -4.93
C SER A 87 -8.88 -19.49 -5.32
N ILE A 88 -9.54 -18.60 -6.07
CA ILE A 88 -10.95 -18.72 -6.45
C ILE A 88 -11.10 -19.13 -7.90
N LEU A 89 -10.38 -18.48 -8.82
CA LEU A 89 -10.46 -18.78 -10.25
C LEU A 89 -9.55 -19.93 -10.70
N GLY A 90 -8.62 -20.38 -9.83
CA GLY A 90 -7.68 -21.47 -10.13
C GLY A 90 -6.60 -21.13 -11.17
N TRP A 91 -6.33 -19.84 -11.40
CA TRP A 91 -5.34 -19.40 -12.38
C TRP A 91 -3.91 -19.69 -11.91
N THR A 92 -2.98 -19.80 -12.86
CA THR A 92 -1.56 -19.92 -12.53
C THR A 92 -1.01 -18.59 -11.98
N ALA A 93 0.08 -18.66 -11.23
CA ALA A 93 0.78 -17.45 -10.74
C ALA A 93 1.25 -16.56 -11.90
N THR A 94 1.58 -17.16 -13.05
CA THR A 94 1.96 -16.43 -14.26
C THR A 94 0.80 -15.63 -14.82
N ASP A 95 -0.39 -16.21 -14.96
CA ASP A 95 -1.59 -15.54 -15.47
C ASP A 95 -2.02 -14.40 -14.54
N ALA A 96 -1.99 -14.64 -13.23
CA ALA A 96 -2.26 -13.62 -12.23
C ALA A 96 -1.27 -12.45 -12.29
N GLY A 97 0.00 -12.70 -12.59
CA GLY A 97 1.02 -11.69 -12.80
C GLY A 97 0.81 -10.90 -14.10
N LEU A 98 0.50 -11.59 -15.20
CA LEU A 98 0.22 -10.98 -16.50
C LEU A 98 -0.99 -10.04 -16.43
N LEU A 99 -1.99 -10.36 -15.62
CA LEU A 99 -3.17 -9.54 -15.40
C LEU A 99 -2.84 -8.14 -14.85
N LEU A 100 -1.75 -8.00 -14.09
CA LEU A 100 -1.33 -6.71 -13.52
C LEU A 100 -0.53 -5.83 -14.50
N ILE A 101 -0.05 -6.37 -15.61
CA ILE A 101 0.78 -5.65 -16.59
C ILE A 101 0.05 -4.40 -17.12
N PRO A 102 -1.22 -4.45 -17.59
CA PRO A 102 -1.91 -3.28 -18.11
C PRO A 102 -1.96 -2.11 -17.12
N SER A 103 -2.24 -2.42 -15.84
CA SER A 103 -2.26 -1.42 -14.78
C SER A 103 -0.88 -0.76 -14.57
N SER A 104 0.18 -1.57 -14.57
CA SER A 104 1.55 -1.11 -14.34
C SER A 104 2.05 -0.25 -15.50
N LEU A 105 1.78 -0.67 -16.74
CA LEU A 105 2.11 0.09 -17.95
C LEU A 105 1.37 1.43 -17.98
N MET A 106 0.08 1.44 -17.64
CA MET A 106 -0.71 2.65 -17.59
C MET A 106 -0.22 3.63 -16.53
N THR A 107 0.17 3.12 -15.36
CA THR A 107 0.81 3.94 -14.32
C THR A 107 2.11 4.57 -14.83
N ALA A 108 2.99 3.78 -15.45
CA ALA A 108 4.25 4.26 -15.98
C ALA A 108 4.06 5.31 -17.10
N PHE A 109 3.08 5.10 -17.97
CA PHE A 109 2.75 6.02 -19.04
C PHE A 109 2.18 7.35 -18.52
N MET A 110 1.40 7.32 -17.46
CA MET A 110 0.81 8.51 -16.85
C MET A 110 1.83 9.38 -16.10
N MET A 111 2.90 8.82 -15.55
CA MET A 111 3.87 9.58 -14.76
C MET A 111 4.46 10.80 -15.50
N PRO A 112 4.97 10.70 -16.75
CA PRO A 112 5.50 11.86 -17.45
C PRO A 112 4.40 12.87 -17.82
N ILE A 113 3.19 12.42 -18.13
CA ILE A 113 2.05 13.30 -18.45
C ILE A 113 1.71 14.16 -17.24
N ILE A 114 1.61 13.52 -16.06
CA ILE A 114 1.32 14.24 -14.81
C ILE A 114 2.46 15.18 -14.43
N GLY A 115 3.72 14.79 -14.66
CA GLY A 115 4.87 15.66 -14.48
C GLY A 115 4.77 16.93 -15.33
N GLN A 116 4.37 16.82 -16.58
CA GLN A 116 4.15 17.97 -17.47
C GLN A 116 2.96 18.84 -17.03
N LEU A 117 1.86 18.24 -16.58
CA LEU A 117 0.71 18.99 -16.06
C LEU A 117 1.07 19.82 -14.84
N LEU A 118 1.87 19.25 -13.93
CA LEU A 118 2.38 19.98 -12.76
C LEU A 118 3.29 21.14 -13.14
N GLN A 119 4.17 20.96 -14.15
CA GLN A 119 5.01 22.04 -14.70
C GLN A 119 4.19 23.15 -15.34
N LYS A 120 3.04 22.85 -15.94
CA LYS A 120 2.09 23.84 -16.47
C LYS A 120 1.27 24.55 -15.39
N GLY A 121 1.51 24.27 -14.11
CA GLY A 121 0.88 24.94 -12.99
C GLY A 121 -0.45 24.36 -12.53
N VAL A 122 -0.80 23.14 -12.97
CA VAL A 122 -2.00 22.45 -12.46
C VAL A 122 -1.83 22.15 -10.95
N PRO A 123 -2.77 22.61 -10.10
CA PRO A 123 -2.65 22.40 -8.67
C PRO A 123 -2.67 20.92 -8.27
N HIS A 124 -1.73 20.50 -7.43
CA HIS A 124 -1.59 19.12 -6.93
C HIS A 124 -2.89 18.53 -6.38
N LYS A 125 -3.68 19.36 -5.67
CA LYS A 125 -4.94 18.96 -5.02
C LYS A 125 -5.97 18.36 -5.98
N TYR A 126 -6.08 18.89 -7.21
CA TYR A 126 -7.03 18.36 -8.19
C TYR A 126 -6.58 17.01 -8.75
N LEU A 127 -5.29 16.87 -9.04
CA LEU A 127 -4.73 15.61 -9.52
C LEU A 127 -4.87 14.51 -8.49
N VAL A 128 -4.58 14.82 -7.22
CA VAL A 128 -4.73 13.86 -6.11
C VAL A 128 -6.21 13.50 -5.91
N ALA A 129 -7.12 14.47 -5.93
CA ALA A 129 -8.56 14.21 -5.78
C ALA A 129 -9.09 13.30 -6.90
N ILE A 130 -8.74 13.60 -8.16
CA ILE A 130 -9.13 12.77 -9.31
C ILE A 130 -8.50 11.37 -9.20
N GLY A 131 -7.25 11.28 -8.77
CA GLY A 131 -6.57 10.01 -8.58
C GLY A 131 -7.26 9.11 -7.54
N PHE A 132 -7.65 9.66 -6.38
CA PHE A 132 -8.42 8.92 -5.39
C PHE A 132 -9.82 8.53 -5.89
N LEU A 133 -10.47 9.41 -6.64
CA LEU A 133 -11.79 9.14 -7.22
C LEU A 133 -11.71 8.00 -8.24
N MET A 134 -10.68 7.99 -9.09
CA MET A 134 -10.44 6.89 -10.03
C MET A 134 -10.13 5.58 -9.28
N PHE A 135 -9.34 5.65 -8.21
CA PHE A 135 -9.04 4.47 -7.41
C PHE A 135 -10.27 3.93 -6.68
N PHE A 136 -11.13 4.81 -6.17
CA PHE A 136 -12.43 4.45 -5.61
C PHE A 136 -13.32 3.78 -6.65
N PHE A 137 -13.41 4.37 -7.86
CA PHE A 137 -14.20 3.79 -8.95
C PHE A 137 -13.69 2.41 -9.38
N PHE A 138 -12.36 2.24 -9.46
CA PHE A 138 -11.74 0.94 -9.68
C PHE A 138 -12.19 -0.09 -8.64
N THR A 139 -12.11 0.27 -7.35
CA THR A 139 -12.48 -0.65 -6.25
C THR A 139 -13.95 -1.01 -6.30
N PHE A 140 -14.81 -0.03 -6.55
CA PHE A 140 -16.26 -0.24 -6.68
C PHE A 140 -16.61 -1.13 -7.88
N TRP A 141 -15.96 -0.91 -9.03
CA TRP A 141 -16.17 -1.74 -10.22
C TRP A 141 -15.68 -3.18 -9.99
N MET A 142 -14.49 -3.34 -9.41
CA MET A 142 -13.96 -4.67 -9.06
C MET A 142 -14.91 -5.42 -8.14
N TYR A 143 -15.47 -4.77 -7.12
CA TYR A 143 -16.45 -5.39 -6.21
C TYR A 143 -17.65 -5.96 -6.98
N GLY A 144 -18.14 -5.26 -8.00
CA GLY A 144 -19.28 -5.70 -8.79
C GLY A 144 -19.02 -6.87 -9.75
N ILE A 145 -17.77 -7.09 -10.14
CA ILE A 145 -17.39 -8.13 -11.11
C ILE A 145 -16.66 -9.34 -10.48
N MET A 146 -16.24 -9.26 -9.23
CA MET A 146 -15.55 -10.36 -8.56
C MET A 146 -16.51 -11.50 -8.22
N THR A 147 -16.70 -12.42 -9.17
CA THR A 147 -17.51 -13.63 -9.04
C THR A 147 -16.69 -14.86 -9.42
N PRO A 148 -17.05 -16.09 -8.97
CA PRO A 148 -16.30 -17.32 -9.32
C PRO A 148 -16.15 -17.59 -10.83
N ASP A 149 -17.00 -16.97 -11.66
CA ASP A 149 -17.00 -17.15 -13.12
C ASP A 149 -16.37 -15.97 -13.88
N THR A 150 -15.68 -15.06 -13.20
CA THR A 150 -15.12 -13.85 -13.81
C THR A 150 -13.93 -14.18 -14.71
N GLY A 151 -14.04 -13.83 -16.00
CA GLY A 151 -12.94 -13.94 -16.95
C GLY A 151 -11.96 -12.76 -16.88
N SER A 152 -10.75 -12.94 -17.42
CA SER A 152 -9.71 -11.90 -17.50
C SER A 152 -10.17 -10.64 -18.23
N GLU A 153 -11.05 -10.77 -19.21
CA GLU A 153 -11.58 -9.68 -20.05
C GLU A 153 -12.32 -8.63 -19.20
N PHE A 154 -13.08 -9.08 -18.19
CA PHE A 154 -13.83 -8.18 -17.31
C PHE A 154 -12.93 -7.39 -16.36
N MET A 155 -11.75 -7.92 -16.01
CA MET A 155 -10.79 -7.27 -15.11
C MET A 155 -9.90 -6.25 -15.82
N PHE A 156 -9.78 -6.32 -17.15
CA PHE A 156 -8.86 -5.47 -17.93
C PHE A 156 -9.14 -3.97 -17.73
N TRP A 157 -10.38 -3.54 -17.93
CA TRP A 157 -10.74 -2.12 -17.83
C TRP A 157 -10.62 -1.53 -16.41
N PRO A 158 -11.11 -2.21 -15.36
CA PRO A 158 -10.85 -1.75 -14.00
C PRO A 158 -9.35 -1.59 -13.69
N LEU A 159 -8.49 -2.50 -14.17
CA LEU A 159 -7.06 -2.41 -13.96
C LEU A 159 -6.39 -1.24 -14.71
N ILE A 160 -6.88 -0.89 -15.87
CA ILE A 160 -6.48 0.35 -16.57
C ILE A 160 -6.82 1.58 -15.71
N ILE A 161 -8.04 1.66 -15.20
CA ILE A 161 -8.47 2.77 -14.32
C ILE A 161 -7.64 2.82 -13.04
N ARG A 162 -7.33 1.66 -12.45
CA ARG A 162 -6.39 1.57 -11.32
C ARG A 162 -5.03 2.18 -11.67
N GLY A 163 -4.47 1.83 -12.82
CA GLY A 163 -3.20 2.36 -13.29
C GLY A 163 -3.21 3.87 -13.50
N LEU A 164 -4.27 4.40 -14.09
CA LEU A 164 -4.50 5.85 -14.23
C LEU A 164 -4.55 6.54 -12.87
N GLY A 165 -5.35 6.00 -11.93
CA GLY A 165 -5.49 6.52 -10.58
C GLY A 165 -4.15 6.55 -9.83
N LEU A 166 -3.39 5.46 -9.89
CA LEU A 166 -2.08 5.37 -9.23
C LEU A 166 -1.07 6.37 -9.82
N GLY A 167 -1.03 6.55 -11.14
CA GLY A 167 -0.18 7.57 -11.79
C GLY A 167 -0.54 8.98 -11.33
N LEU A 168 -1.83 9.29 -11.24
CA LEU A 168 -2.36 10.56 -10.75
C LEU A 168 -2.09 10.81 -9.26
N LEU A 169 -1.88 9.77 -8.45
CA LEU A 169 -1.57 9.90 -7.04
C LEU A 169 -0.06 9.98 -6.78
N PHE A 170 0.73 9.13 -7.44
CA PHE A 170 2.13 8.91 -7.09
C PHE A 170 2.99 10.17 -7.29
N VAL A 171 2.88 10.81 -8.47
CA VAL A 171 3.71 11.98 -8.81
C VAL A 171 3.30 13.22 -8.01
N PRO A 172 2.01 13.63 -7.94
CA PRO A 172 1.63 14.84 -7.20
C PRO A 172 1.86 14.72 -5.68
N ILE A 173 1.62 13.55 -5.08
CA ILE A 173 1.87 13.35 -3.65
C ILE A 173 3.35 13.49 -3.35
N THR A 174 4.22 12.86 -4.14
CA THR A 174 5.68 12.92 -3.93
C THR A 174 6.21 14.34 -4.15
N THR A 175 5.79 15.01 -5.22
CA THR A 175 6.25 16.39 -5.53
C THR A 175 5.74 17.39 -4.51
N LEU A 176 4.47 17.29 -4.07
CA LEU A 176 3.92 18.15 -3.02
C LEU A 176 4.68 17.98 -1.71
N SER A 177 4.95 16.74 -1.31
CA SER A 177 5.65 16.43 -0.07
C SER A 177 7.03 17.09 0.02
N LEU A 178 7.69 17.22 -1.12
CA LEU A 178 9.07 17.74 -1.21
C LEU A 178 9.14 19.21 -1.64
N SER A 179 8.01 19.84 -2.01
CA SER A 179 7.97 21.16 -2.66
C SER A 179 8.58 22.30 -1.83
N THR A 180 8.48 22.22 -0.51
CA THR A 180 8.96 23.23 0.43
C THR A 180 10.37 22.92 0.97
N LEU A 181 10.85 21.70 0.78
CA LEU A 181 12.14 21.26 1.27
C LEU A 181 13.28 21.69 0.35
N LYS A 182 14.48 21.93 0.91
CA LYS A 182 15.66 22.36 0.16
C LYS A 182 16.91 21.55 0.54
N GLY A 183 17.78 21.38 -0.44
CA GLY A 183 19.07 20.74 -0.22
C GLY A 183 18.95 19.33 0.36
N LYS A 184 19.67 19.04 1.44
CA LYS A 184 19.72 17.73 2.10
C LYS A 184 18.35 17.25 2.62
N SER A 185 17.48 18.19 3.03
CA SER A 185 16.16 17.86 3.57
C SER A 185 15.21 17.22 2.53
N ILE A 186 15.46 17.39 1.22
CA ILE A 186 14.71 16.71 0.15
C ILE A 186 14.87 15.19 0.27
N GLY A 187 16.11 14.72 0.46
CA GLY A 187 16.39 13.30 0.63
C GLY A 187 15.75 12.71 1.89
N GLU A 188 15.78 13.47 2.99
CA GLU A 188 15.15 13.08 4.25
C GLU A 188 13.61 12.98 4.09
N GLY A 189 12.99 13.99 3.46
CA GLY A 189 11.55 13.98 3.16
C GLY A 189 11.14 12.83 2.23
N ALA A 190 11.93 12.56 1.19
CA ALA A 190 11.70 11.42 0.29
C ALA A 190 11.78 10.08 1.01
N ALA A 191 12.73 9.93 1.94
CA ALA A 191 12.84 8.74 2.77
C ALA A 191 11.61 8.56 3.68
N PHE A 192 11.10 9.62 4.31
CA PHE A 192 9.89 9.56 5.13
C PHE A 192 8.66 9.18 4.31
N THR A 193 8.44 9.80 3.16
CA THR A 193 7.28 9.49 2.30
C THR A 193 7.34 8.06 1.76
N GLY A 194 8.53 7.59 1.36
CA GLY A 194 8.75 6.21 0.93
C GLY A 194 8.50 5.20 2.04
N MET A 195 9.03 5.46 3.24
CA MET A 195 8.84 4.63 4.43
C MET A 195 7.36 4.53 4.82
N MET A 196 6.64 5.65 4.84
CA MET A 196 5.22 5.66 5.19
C MET A 196 4.37 4.96 4.15
N ARG A 197 4.70 5.06 2.87
CA ARG A 197 4.04 4.28 1.82
C ARG A 197 4.25 2.78 2.02
N GLN A 198 5.46 2.35 2.35
CA GLN A 198 5.74 0.95 2.63
C GLN A 198 4.97 0.44 3.87
N LEU A 199 4.98 1.20 4.96
CA LEU A 199 4.19 0.86 6.16
C LEU A 199 2.69 0.79 5.84
N GLY A 200 2.15 1.77 5.09
CA GLY A 200 0.76 1.74 4.64
C GLY A 200 0.43 0.46 3.87
N GLY A 201 1.35 0.01 3.02
CA GLY A 201 1.24 -1.25 2.28
C GLY A 201 1.16 -2.47 3.19
N SER A 202 2.07 -2.58 4.14
CA SER A 202 2.08 -3.70 5.09
C SER A 202 0.81 -3.72 5.96
N PHE A 203 0.31 -2.56 6.39
CA PHE A 203 -0.99 -2.45 7.06
C PHE A 203 -2.14 -2.89 6.15
N GLY A 204 -2.12 -2.48 4.88
CA GLY A 204 -3.13 -2.89 3.90
C GLY A 204 -3.19 -4.41 3.73
N ILE A 205 -2.03 -5.04 3.56
CA ILE A 205 -1.92 -6.50 3.44
C ILE A 205 -2.41 -7.17 4.72
N ALA A 206 -1.95 -6.74 5.90
CA ALA A 206 -2.33 -7.32 7.19
C ALA A 206 -3.85 -7.28 7.43
N ILE A 207 -4.49 -6.17 7.12
CA ILE A 207 -5.95 -6.02 7.25
C ILE A 207 -6.67 -6.97 6.28
N ILE A 208 -6.29 -6.97 5.00
CA ILE A 208 -6.92 -7.80 3.98
C ILE A 208 -6.78 -9.29 4.31
N THR A 209 -5.58 -9.76 4.68
CA THR A 209 -5.35 -11.17 5.04
C THR A 209 -6.14 -11.58 6.27
N THR A 210 -6.23 -10.71 7.28
CA THR A 210 -7.03 -10.95 8.48
C THR A 210 -8.52 -11.08 8.15
N PHE A 211 -9.06 -10.19 7.30
CA PHE A 211 -10.46 -10.28 6.86
C PHE A 211 -10.72 -11.57 6.09
N ILE A 212 -9.88 -11.90 5.10
CA ILE A 212 -10.04 -13.14 4.31
C ILE A 212 -10.04 -14.35 5.23
N ALA A 213 -9.10 -14.45 6.20
CA ALA A 213 -9.02 -15.58 7.11
C ALA A 213 -10.26 -15.70 7.99
N ARG A 214 -10.75 -14.60 8.56
CA ARG A 214 -11.97 -14.60 9.41
C ARG A 214 -13.20 -15.03 8.63
N PHE A 215 -13.47 -14.44 7.46
CA PHE A 215 -14.63 -14.82 6.65
C PHE A 215 -14.57 -16.28 6.17
N THR A 216 -13.38 -16.78 5.85
CA THR A 216 -13.19 -18.19 5.48
C THR A 216 -13.52 -19.12 6.65
N GLN A 217 -13.10 -18.77 7.87
CA GLN A 217 -13.41 -19.56 9.07
C GLN A 217 -14.90 -19.54 9.40
N GLU A 218 -15.55 -18.38 9.37
CA GLU A 218 -17.00 -18.26 9.63
C GLU A 218 -17.84 -19.09 8.64
N HIS A 219 -17.50 -19.07 7.35
CA HIS A 219 -18.20 -19.87 6.35
C HIS A 219 -17.97 -21.37 6.53
N ARG A 220 -16.76 -21.80 6.92
CA ARG A 220 -16.49 -23.21 7.23
C ARG A 220 -17.33 -23.72 8.41
N VAL A 221 -17.40 -22.93 9.49
CA VAL A 221 -18.20 -23.28 10.67
C VAL A 221 -19.68 -23.38 10.33
N ASN A 222 -20.20 -22.51 9.47
CA ASN A 222 -21.61 -22.51 9.05
C ASN A 222 -21.96 -23.65 8.08
N LEU A 223 -20.97 -24.21 7.36
CA LEU A 223 -21.20 -25.34 6.45
C LEU A 223 -21.15 -26.70 7.15
N LEU A 224 -20.38 -26.83 8.26
CA LEU A 224 -20.24 -28.08 8.99
C LEU A 224 -21.56 -28.70 9.51
N PRO A 225 -22.56 -27.92 9.99
CA PRO A 225 -23.84 -28.47 10.45
C PRO A 225 -24.72 -29.01 9.32
N ASN A 226 -24.46 -28.65 8.06
CA ASN A 226 -25.26 -29.04 6.88
C ASN A 226 -24.64 -30.20 6.10
N ILE A 227 -23.53 -30.74 6.56
CA ILE A 227 -22.92 -31.95 5.99
C ILE A 227 -23.40 -33.12 6.86
N ASP A 228 -24.63 -33.63 6.57
CA ASP A 228 -25.07 -34.92 7.06
C ASP A 228 -24.18 -36.01 6.45
N ILE A 229 -23.43 -36.71 7.31
CA ILE A 229 -22.61 -37.88 6.98
C ILE A 229 -23.55 -39.12 6.97
#